data_57e4c0a9cf1ae76219caffaf783125a0
#
_entry.id   57e4c0a9cf1ae76219caffaf783125a0
#
_cell.length_a   1.000
_cell.length_b   1.000
_cell.length_c   1.000
_cell.angle_alpha   90.00
_cell.angle_beta   90.00
_cell.angle_gamma   90.00
#
_symmetry.space_group_name_H-M   'P 1'
#
loop_
_entity.id
_entity.type
_entity.pdbx_description
1 polymer ?
#
loop_
_entity_poly.entity_id
_entity_poly.type
_entity_poly.pdbx_seq_one_letter_code
_entity_poly.pdbx_strand_id
1 'polypeptide(L)'
;MRILVLGLGNPLLGDDAVGLKVAALVRDRLKDVPGVDVEEEEAGGLRLMERMTGYDRVVLVDAAVTGGTPGEVRRLAPDDLPTQRTATAHGIDLPSALVLGRQLGYPMPSEVTIVAIEAESVLEFRHDMTPAVAAAVEPAVAAVLEELARARGERGAI
;
A
#
# COMPACT_ATOMS: atom_id res chain seq x y z
N MET A 1 5.59 19.07 3.75
CA MET A 1 5.44 17.85 2.93
C MET A 1 4.26 17.03 3.47
N ARG A 2 3.41 16.58 2.56
CA ARG A 2 2.26 15.74 2.90
C ARG A 2 2.51 14.33 2.43
N ILE A 3 2.35 13.37 3.32
CA ILE A 3 2.58 11.94 3.05
C ILE A 3 1.29 11.18 3.32
N LEU A 4 0.92 10.29 2.41
CA LEU A 4 -0.20 9.38 2.58
C LEU A 4 0.32 7.95 2.74
N VAL A 5 -0.14 7.27 3.78
CA VAL A 5 -0.05 5.81 3.87
C VAL A 5 -1.42 5.27 3.49
N LEU A 6 -1.47 4.45 2.47
CA LEU A 6 -2.73 3.92 1.95
C LEU A 6 -2.70 2.40 1.92
N GLY A 7 -3.48 1.79 2.78
CA GLY A 7 -3.69 0.34 2.77
C GLY A 7 -4.76 -0.03 1.76
N LEU A 8 -4.43 -0.94 0.86
CA LEU A 8 -5.34 -1.47 -0.14
C LEU A 8 -5.74 -2.89 0.19
N GLY A 9 -6.96 -3.25 -0.11
CA GLY A 9 -7.39 -4.63 0.04
C GLY A 9 -8.89 -4.83 0.11
N ASN A 10 -9.25 -6.10 0.19
CA ASN A 10 -10.64 -6.51 0.38
C ASN A 10 -10.72 -7.33 1.68
N PRO A 11 -11.47 -6.86 2.70
CA PRO A 11 -11.53 -7.52 4.00
C PRO A 11 -12.17 -8.91 3.95
N LEU A 12 -12.87 -9.25 2.88
CA LEU A 12 -13.54 -10.54 2.72
C LEU A 12 -12.63 -11.62 2.12
N LEU A 13 -11.45 -11.28 1.63
CA LEU A 13 -10.56 -12.18 0.89
C LEU A 13 -9.30 -12.57 1.68
N GLY A 14 -9.41 -12.77 2.99
CA GLY A 14 -8.32 -13.29 3.81
C GLY A 14 -7.01 -12.51 3.65
N ASP A 15 -6.05 -13.08 2.93
CA ASP A 15 -4.73 -12.47 2.73
C ASP A 15 -4.80 -11.10 2.04
N ASP A 16 -5.82 -10.85 1.23
CA ASP A 16 -6.00 -9.56 0.57
C ASP A 16 -6.33 -8.43 1.56
N ALA A 17 -6.72 -8.76 2.77
CA ALA A 17 -6.97 -7.79 3.82
C ALA A 17 -5.70 -7.28 4.52
N VAL A 18 -4.53 -7.83 4.20
CA VAL A 18 -3.28 -7.51 4.92
C VAL A 18 -2.91 -6.03 4.82
N GLY A 19 -3.12 -5.40 3.68
CA GLY A 19 -2.85 -3.97 3.49
C GLY A 19 -3.68 -3.10 4.42
N LEU A 20 -4.95 -3.45 4.61
CA LEU A 20 -5.86 -2.75 5.51
C LEU A 20 -5.41 -2.90 6.96
N LYS A 21 -5.02 -4.10 7.35
CA LYS A 21 -4.54 -4.40 8.71
C LYS A 21 -3.27 -3.63 9.03
N VAL A 22 -2.32 -3.62 8.12
CA VAL A 22 -1.06 -2.88 8.30
C VAL A 22 -1.33 -1.39 8.44
N ALA A 23 -2.17 -0.82 7.59
CA ALA A 23 -2.52 0.60 7.67
C ALA A 23 -3.17 0.95 9.03
N ALA A 24 -4.07 0.12 9.52
CA ALA A 24 -4.70 0.34 10.83
C ALA A 24 -3.67 0.36 11.96
N LEU A 25 -2.72 -0.55 11.95
CA LEU A 25 -1.66 -0.59 12.96
C LEU A 25 -0.69 0.58 12.85
N VAL A 26 -0.37 1.00 11.63
CA VAL A 26 0.46 2.19 11.40
C VAL A 26 -0.24 3.43 11.95
N ARG A 27 -1.53 3.55 11.71
CA ARG A 27 -2.34 4.66 12.24
C ARG A 27 -2.25 4.73 13.76
N ASP A 28 -2.42 3.59 14.41
CA ASP A 28 -2.37 3.51 15.89
C ASP A 28 -0.99 3.91 16.43
N ARG A 29 0.07 3.54 15.76
CA ARG A 29 1.44 3.82 16.21
C ARG A 29 1.89 5.25 15.94
N LEU A 30 1.39 5.86 14.86
CA LEU A 30 1.80 7.22 14.51
C LEU A 30 1.12 8.29 15.34
N LYS A 31 -0.12 8.09 15.75
CA LYS A 31 -0.93 9.02 16.56
C LYS A 31 -0.59 10.49 16.34
N ASP A 32 -1.29 11.14 15.44
CA ASP A 32 -1.21 12.59 15.23
C ASP A 32 0.18 13.12 14.79
N VAL A 33 0.92 12.34 14.02
CA VAL A 33 2.15 12.85 13.41
C VAL A 33 1.77 13.85 12.32
N PRO A 34 2.18 15.12 12.44
CA PRO A 34 1.82 16.15 11.46
C PRO A 34 2.31 15.81 10.06
N GLY A 35 1.45 16.03 9.07
CA GLY A 35 1.79 15.83 7.66
C GLY A 35 1.66 14.40 7.17
N VAL A 36 1.27 13.45 8.01
CA VAL A 36 1.07 12.06 7.62
C VAL A 36 -0.38 11.68 7.83
N ASP A 37 -1.04 11.28 6.77
CA ASP A 37 -2.40 10.72 6.81
C ASP A 37 -2.32 9.22 6.54
N VAL A 38 -3.15 8.45 7.24
CA VAL A 38 -3.26 7.01 7.04
C VAL A 38 -4.69 6.68 6.68
N GLU A 39 -4.88 6.08 5.53
CA GLU A 39 -6.20 5.74 5.01
C GLU A 39 -6.24 4.31 4.50
N GLU A 40 -7.45 3.81 4.31
CA GLU A 40 -7.72 2.49 3.75
C GLU A 40 -8.61 2.64 2.53
N GLU A 41 -8.39 1.81 1.52
CA GLU A 41 -9.20 1.82 0.30
C GLU A 41 -9.42 0.40 -0.20
N GLU A 42 -10.68 0.06 -0.42
CA GLU A 42 -11.06 -1.25 -0.97
C GLU A 42 -11.11 -1.23 -2.49
N ALA A 43 -11.30 -0.06 -3.09
CA ALA A 43 -11.37 0.13 -4.52
C ALA A 43 -10.01 0.56 -5.09
N GLY A 44 -9.81 0.33 -6.39
CA GLY A 44 -8.64 0.81 -7.11
C GLY A 44 -9.03 1.80 -8.21
N GLY A 45 -8.26 1.85 -9.27
CA GLY A 45 -8.57 2.64 -10.44
C GLY A 45 -8.60 4.14 -10.17
N LEU A 46 -9.70 4.77 -10.57
CA LEU A 46 -9.86 6.22 -10.41
C LEU A 46 -9.87 6.66 -8.95
N ARG A 47 -10.40 5.84 -8.04
CA ARG A 47 -10.38 6.19 -6.61
C ARG A 47 -8.97 6.22 -6.05
N LEU A 48 -8.11 5.31 -6.49
CA LEU A 48 -6.70 5.32 -6.13
C LEU A 48 -6.04 6.63 -6.56
N MET A 49 -6.29 7.07 -7.80
CA MET A 49 -5.80 8.35 -8.30
C MET A 49 -6.31 9.52 -7.42
N GLU A 50 -7.59 9.54 -7.11
CA GLU A 50 -8.19 10.59 -6.29
C GLU A 50 -7.58 10.64 -4.88
N ARG A 51 -7.37 9.47 -4.27
CA ARG A 51 -6.79 9.38 -2.93
C ARG A 51 -5.38 9.94 -2.86
N MET A 52 -4.59 9.71 -3.90
CA MET A 52 -3.21 10.17 -3.95
C MET A 52 -3.05 11.65 -4.27
N THR A 53 -4.11 12.29 -4.78
CA THR A 53 -4.06 13.70 -5.19
C THR A 53 -3.77 14.62 -4.00
N GLY A 54 -2.81 15.51 -4.16
CA GLY A 54 -2.44 16.51 -3.14
C GLY A 54 -1.38 16.04 -2.16
N TYR A 55 -0.91 14.81 -2.28
CA TYR A 55 0.20 14.31 -1.47
C TYR A 55 1.52 14.38 -2.23
N ASP A 56 2.59 14.67 -1.50
CA ASP A 56 3.92 14.71 -2.09
C ASP A 56 4.52 13.32 -2.23
N ARG A 57 4.24 12.46 -1.25
CA ARG A 57 4.69 11.08 -1.23
C ARG A 57 3.56 10.16 -0.79
N VAL A 58 3.55 8.95 -1.34
CA VAL A 58 2.57 7.93 -0.98
C VAL A 58 3.29 6.61 -0.69
N VAL A 59 2.91 5.98 0.41
CA VAL A 59 3.30 4.60 0.72
C VAL A 59 2.05 3.75 0.61
N LEU A 60 1.99 2.92 -0.41
CA LEU A 60 0.91 1.95 -0.59
C LEU A 60 1.27 0.65 0.12
N VAL A 61 0.29 0.03 0.75
CA VAL A 61 0.45 -1.29 1.36
C VAL A 61 -0.56 -2.23 0.74
N ASP A 62 -0.10 -3.29 0.13
CA ASP A 62 -0.97 -4.21 -0.58
C ASP A 62 -0.43 -5.64 -0.56
N ALA A 63 -1.34 -6.60 -0.68
CA ALA A 63 -0.98 -7.98 -0.93
C ALA A 63 -0.57 -8.15 -2.39
N ALA A 64 0.38 -9.02 -2.65
CA ALA A 64 0.82 -9.35 -3.99
C ALA A 64 0.85 -10.86 -4.19
N VAL A 65 0.60 -11.31 -5.41
CA VAL A 65 0.76 -12.71 -5.80
C VAL A 65 1.70 -12.77 -6.99
N THR A 66 2.97 -13.03 -6.71
CA THR A 66 4.04 -12.99 -7.72
C THR A 66 4.74 -14.33 -7.88
N GLY A 67 4.28 -15.36 -7.17
CA GLY A 67 4.97 -16.65 -7.13
C GLY A 67 6.10 -16.70 -6.11
N GLY A 68 6.29 -15.65 -5.32
CA GLY A 68 7.27 -15.63 -4.23
C GLY A 68 6.81 -16.41 -3.00
N THR A 69 7.61 -16.33 -1.95
CA THR A 69 7.30 -16.99 -0.68
C THR A 69 6.21 -16.23 0.07
N PRO A 70 5.08 -16.86 0.42
CA PRO A 70 4.06 -16.19 1.22
C PRO A 70 4.63 -15.57 2.50
N GLY A 71 4.23 -14.34 2.79
CA GLY A 71 4.72 -13.59 3.95
C GLY A 71 5.97 -12.76 3.68
N GLU A 72 6.57 -12.86 2.50
CA GLU A 72 7.69 -12.02 2.11
C GLU A 72 7.24 -10.56 1.98
N VAL A 73 7.98 -9.64 2.58
CA VAL A 73 7.72 -8.20 2.52
C VAL A 73 8.75 -7.55 1.63
N ARG A 74 8.29 -6.85 0.59
CA ARG A 74 9.17 -6.18 -0.37
C ARG A 74 8.77 -4.73 -0.56
N ARG A 75 9.75 -3.90 -0.88
CA ARG A 75 9.52 -2.51 -1.27
C ARG A 75 9.70 -2.40 -2.76
N LEU A 76 8.68 -1.91 -3.44
CA LEU A 76 8.63 -1.84 -4.89
C LEU A 76 8.30 -0.43 -5.36
N ALA A 77 8.80 -0.07 -6.54
CA ALA A 77 8.30 1.09 -7.27
C ALA A 77 7.05 0.72 -8.07
N PRO A 78 6.23 1.68 -8.50
CA PRO A 78 5.02 1.39 -9.27
C PRO A 78 5.26 0.52 -10.50
N ASP A 79 6.38 0.73 -11.19
CA ASP A 79 6.72 -0.02 -12.41
C ASP A 79 7.15 -1.47 -12.14
N ASP A 80 7.47 -1.80 -10.89
CA ASP A 80 7.90 -3.14 -10.51
C ASP A 80 6.74 -4.07 -10.19
N LEU A 81 5.51 -3.54 -10.11
CA LEU A 81 4.34 -4.36 -9.84
C LEU A 81 3.91 -5.17 -11.06
N PRO A 82 3.55 -6.44 -10.86
CA PRO A 82 2.90 -7.21 -11.92
C PRO A 82 1.59 -6.53 -12.31
N THR A 83 1.45 -6.19 -13.58
CA THR A 83 0.29 -5.47 -14.10
C THR A 83 -1.03 -6.23 -13.96
N GLN A 84 -0.97 -7.55 -13.87
CA GLN A 84 -2.16 -8.41 -13.84
C GLN A 84 -3.06 -8.18 -12.64
N ARG A 85 -2.49 -7.92 -11.46
CA ARG A 85 -3.29 -7.77 -10.26
C ARG A 85 -4.02 -6.43 -10.21
N THR A 86 -3.32 -5.37 -10.51
CA THR A 86 -3.89 -4.02 -10.49
C THR A 86 -4.92 -3.83 -11.60
N ALA A 87 -4.73 -4.47 -12.74
CA ALA A 87 -5.68 -4.40 -13.85
C ALA A 87 -6.95 -5.20 -13.62
N THR A 88 -6.86 -6.39 -13.01
CA THR A 88 -8.01 -7.28 -12.86
C THR A 88 -8.95 -6.87 -11.75
N ALA A 89 -8.44 -6.26 -10.70
CA ALA A 89 -9.28 -5.90 -9.56
C ALA A 89 -10.13 -4.65 -9.82
N HIS A 90 -9.61 -3.66 -10.56
CA HIS A 90 -10.23 -2.33 -10.57
C HIS A 90 -10.08 -1.54 -11.87
N GLY A 91 -9.63 -2.14 -12.95
CA GLY A 91 -9.66 -1.57 -14.29
C GLY A 91 -8.52 -0.63 -14.69
N ILE A 92 -7.85 0.02 -13.74
CA ILE A 92 -6.70 0.89 -14.03
C ILE A 92 -5.57 0.51 -13.08
N ASP A 93 -4.37 0.25 -13.61
CA ASP A 93 -3.20 -0.03 -12.80
C ASP A 93 -2.60 1.25 -12.20
N LEU A 94 -1.72 1.10 -11.23
CA LEU A 94 -1.12 2.21 -10.52
C LEU A 94 -0.29 3.14 -11.44
N PRO A 95 0.59 2.65 -12.32
CA PRO A 95 1.31 3.53 -13.23
C PRO A 95 0.37 4.34 -14.12
N SER A 96 -0.68 3.72 -14.65
CA SER A 96 -1.68 4.41 -15.47
C SER A 96 -2.47 5.45 -14.69
N ALA A 97 -2.81 5.16 -13.43
CA ALA A 97 -3.50 6.12 -12.56
C ALA A 97 -2.64 7.37 -12.33
N LEU A 98 -1.34 7.20 -12.11
CA LEU A 98 -0.41 8.32 -11.93
C LEU A 98 -0.30 9.17 -13.20
N VAL A 99 -0.18 8.53 -14.35
CA VAL A 99 -0.11 9.23 -15.64
C VAL A 99 -1.41 9.98 -15.91
N LEU A 100 -2.55 9.33 -15.70
CA LEU A 100 -3.85 9.95 -15.92
C LEU A 100 -4.05 11.18 -15.03
N GLY A 101 -3.71 11.06 -13.74
CA GLY A 101 -3.81 12.17 -12.82
C GLY A 101 -3.01 13.38 -13.27
N ARG A 102 -1.77 13.16 -13.73
CA ARG A 102 -0.92 14.22 -14.28
C ARG A 102 -1.50 14.84 -15.54
N GLN A 103 -2.03 14.01 -16.45
CA GLN A 103 -2.66 14.49 -17.68
C GLN A 103 -3.90 15.34 -17.41
N LEU A 104 -4.64 15.03 -16.35
CA LEU A 104 -5.82 15.79 -15.94
C LEU A 104 -5.47 17.04 -15.12
N GLY A 105 -4.19 17.28 -14.86
CA GLY A 105 -3.74 18.44 -14.11
C GLY A 105 -3.83 18.33 -12.60
N TYR A 106 -4.05 17.12 -12.06
CA TYR A 106 -4.06 16.91 -10.61
C TYR A 106 -2.64 16.89 -10.05
N PRO A 107 -2.43 17.45 -8.85
CA PRO A 107 -1.12 17.38 -8.17
C PRO A 107 -0.87 15.98 -7.64
N MET A 108 -0.18 15.17 -8.44
CA MET A 108 0.16 13.79 -8.11
C MET A 108 1.47 13.71 -7.32
N PRO A 109 1.65 12.66 -6.50
CA PRO A 109 2.87 12.52 -5.71
C PRO A 109 4.11 12.38 -6.61
N SER A 110 5.23 12.91 -6.13
CA SER A 110 6.52 12.79 -6.80
C SER A 110 7.15 11.41 -6.60
N GLU A 111 6.78 10.73 -5.54
CA GLU A 111 7.31 9.40 -5.22
C GLU A 111 6.22 8.52 -4.62
N VAL A 112 6.11 7.31 -5.13
CA VAL A 112 5.23 6.28 -4.60
C VAL A 112 6.07 5.04 -4.30
N THR A 113 6.01 4.57 -3.06
CA THR A 113 6.63 3.31 -2.64
C THR A 113 5.54 2.32 -2.30
N ILE A 114 5.70 1.09 -2.74
CA ILE A 114 4.75 0.02 -2.43
C ILE A 114 5.41 -0.94 -1.45
N VAL A 115 4.78 -1.14 -0.31
CA VAL A 115 5.11 -2.22 0.62
C VAL A 115 4.20 -3.38 0.25
N ALA A 116 4.77 -4.35 -0.44
CA ALA A 116 4.05 -5.52 -0.95
C ALA A 116 4.29 -6.72 -0.03
N ILE A 117 3.21 -7.37 0.38
CA ILE A 117 3.25 -8.59 1.19
C ILE A 117 2.83 -9.75 0.32
N GLU A 118 3.71 -10.72 0.10
CA GLU A 118 3.39 -11.87 -0.72
C GLU A 118 2.29 -12.69 -0.05
N ALA A 119 1.16 -12.85 -0.74
CA ALA A 119 0.01 -13.59 -0.27
C ALA A 119 0.04 -15.03 -0.78
N GLU A 120 -0.57 -15.93 -0.03
CA GLU A 120 -0.77 -17.29 -0.48
C GLU A 120 -1.94 -17.35 -1.45
N SER A 121 -3.05 -16.69 -1.11
CA SER A 121 -4.22 -16.57 -1.99
C SER A 121 -4.96 -15.27 -1.73
N VAL A 122 -5.46 -14.66 -2.79
CA VAL A 122 -6.31 -13.45 -2.72
C VAL A 122 -7.70 -13.69 -3.32
N LEU A 123 -8.01 -14.95 -3.68
CA LEU A 123 -9.26 -15.30 -4.35
C LEU A 123 -10.25 -16.03 -3.45
N GLU A 124 -9.83 -16.45 -2.26
CA GLU A 124 -10.68 -17.21 -1.35
C GLU A 124 -11.37 -16.30 -0.34
N PHE A 125 -12.67 -16.48 -0.19
CA PHE A 125 -13.41 -15.86 0.91
C PHE A 125 -13.02 -16.52 2.22
N ARG A 126 -12.34 -15.78 3.09
CA ARG A 126 -11.96 -16.21 4.43
C ARG A 126 -11.89 -14.99 5.33
N HIS A 127 -12.19 -15.22 6.61
CA HIS A 127 -12.07 -14.14 7.60
C HIS A 127 -10.64 -13.91 8.04
N ASP A 128 -9.82 -14.97 8.05
CA ASP A 128 -8.47 -14.90 8.58
C ASP A 128 -7.43 -14.94 7.48
N MET A 129 -6.34 -14.22 7.70
CA MET A 129 -5.15 -14.34 6.88
C MET A 129 -4.48 -15.70 7.12
N THR A 130 -3.79 -16.22 6.10
CA THR A 130 -2.94 -17.39 6.28
C THR A 130 -1.84 -17.10 7.32
N PRO A 131 -1.31 -18.12 8.01
CA PRO A 131 -0.29 -17.91 9.04
C PRO A 131 0.94 -17.13 8.56
N ALA A 132 1.40 -17.41 7.34
CA ALA A 132 2.55 -16.72 6.78
C ALA A 132 2.31 -15.21 6.60
N VAL A 133 1.12 -14.84 6.12
CA VAL A 133 0.76 -13.43 5.92
C VAL A 133 0.48 -12.75 7.26
N ALA A 134 -0.17 -13.44 8.20
CA ALA A 134 -0.38 -12.91 9.54
C ALA A 134 0.96 -12.61 10.24
N ALA A 135 1.95 -13.48 10.08
CA ALA A 135 3.29 -13.26 10.61
C ALA A 135 4.04 -12.12 9.94
N ALA A 136 3.65 -11.74 8.72
CA ALA A 136 4.27 -10.65 7.97
C ALA A 136 3.73 -9.26 8.35
N VAL A 137 2.65 -9.16 9.10
CA VAL A 137 2.03 -7.88 9.46
C VAL A 137 3.01 -6.97 10.20
N GLU A 138 3.68 -7.44 11.24
CA GLU A 138 4.63 -6.62 12.00
C GLU A 138 5.85 -6.20 11.17
N PRO A 139 6.51 -7.09 10.41
CA PRO A 139 7.57 -6.67 9.49
C PRO A 139 7.09 -5.63 8.47
N ALA A 140 5.87 -5.76 7.97
CA ALA A 140 5.32 -4.79 7.03
C ALA A 140 5.08 -3.42 7.68
N VAL A 141 4.56 -3.40 8.91
CA VAL A 141 4.42 -2.16 9.69
C VAL A 141 5.79 -1.50 9.86
N ALA A 142 6.81 -2.27 10.23
CA ALA A 142 8.18 -1.75 10.36
C ALA A 142 8.68 -1.15 9.04
N ALA A 143 8.43 -1.82 7.91
CA ALA A 143 8.83 -1.31 6.61
C ALA A 143 8.14 0.02 6.28
N VAL A 144 6.86 0.16 6.58
CA VAL A 144 6.13 1.42 6.37
C VAL A 144 6.73 2.54 7.24
N LEU A 145 6.97 2.27 8.51
CA LEU A 145 7.54 3.26 9.42
C LEU A 145 8.95 3.70 8.98
N GLU A 146 9.76 2.79 8.49
CA GLU A 146 11.08 3.10 7.93
C GLU A 146 10.97 3.98 6.68
N GLU A 147 10.02 3.69 5.79
CA GLU A 147 9.77 4.53 4.62
C GLU A 147 9.34 5.94 5.00
N LEU A 148 8.48 6.07 6.00
CA LEU A 148 8.07 7.38 6.51
C LEU A 148 9.24 8.16 7.09
N ALA A 149 10.09 7.52 7.88
CA ALA A 149 11.30 8.15 8.43
C ALA A 149 12.22 8.63 7.32
N ARG A 150 12.45 7.80 6.31
CA ARG A 150 13.29 8.16 5.17
C ARG A 150 12.71 9.33 4.39
N ALA A 151 11.41 9.33 4.14
CA ALA A 151 10.73 10.40 3.41
C ALA A 151 10.80 11.74 4.16
N ARG A 152 10.81 11.70 5.49
CA ARG A 152 10.91 12.89 6.35
C ARG A 152 12.35 13.32 6.60
N GLY A 153 13.33 12.62 6.07
CA GLY A 153 14.74 12.90 6.28
C GLY A 153 15.25 12.54 7.66
N GLU A 154 14.52 11.72 8.41
CA GLU A 154 14.93 11.26 9.72
C GLU A 154 15.98 10.16 9.59
N ARG A 155 17.10 10.30 10.31
CA ARG A 155 18.13 9.27 10.39
C ARG A 155 17.95 8.46 11.66
N GLY A 156 18.02 7.17 11.52
CA GLY A 156 17.98 6.28 12.65
C GLY A 156 16.67 5.53 12.76
N ALA A 157 16.69 4.53 13.63
CA ALA A 157 15.55 3.67 13.87
C ALA A 157 14.41 4.46 14.51
N ILE A 158 13.26 4.16 14.06
CA ILE A 158 12.04 4.54 14.71
C ILE A 158 11.71 3.50 15.77
#